data_ccce9ba11a1853447a774a77d15c139b
#
_entry.id   ccce9ba11a1853447a774a77d15c139b
#
_cell.length_a   1.000
_cell.length_b   1.000
_cell.length_c   1.000
_cell.angle_alpha   90.00
_cell.angle_beta   90.00
_cell.angle_gamma   90.00
#
_symmetry.space_group_name_H-M   'P 1'
#
loop_
_entity.id
_entity.type
_entity.pdbx_description
1 polymer ?
#
loop_
_entity_poly.entity_id
_entity_poly.type
_entity_poly.pdbx_seq_one_letter_code
_entity_poly.pdbx_strand_id
1 'polypeptide(L)'
;MPSFREYCLSLDESLDTPYPWTTTHAGSDNYRAMFEVPGTPKAGHPQTPLHYQVDFAKHTEQRIRWSGKDVYPWEFTFEVSGKYKQSGEANKRAADNPYGITQTGRAFTVFATVIEVMKAFIAHQHPSVIYFSAHESSRARLYDRFITQVGAWVPGYVGHKLTAAMRRPGNVAPWIGPGNYVIAKQAIPLKTILTAIDSDDY
;
A
#
# COMPACT_ATOMS: atom_id res chain seq x y z
N MET A 1 14.52 14.11 24.26
CA MET A 1 13.95 13.49 23.06
C MET A 1 12.57 13.01 23.42
N PRO A 2 11.52 13.36 22.65
CA PRO A 2 10.19 12.85 22.91
C PRO A 2 10.19 11.32 22.85
N SER A 3 9.40 10.69 23.69
CA SER A 3 9.25 9.25 23.68
C SER A 3 8.61 8.82 22.35
N PHE A 4 8.84 7.56 21.93
CA PHE A 4 8.19 7.01 20.73
C PHE A 4 6.65 7.17 20.78
N ARG A 5 6.06 7.17 21.96
CA ARG A 5 4.62 7.38 22.19
C ARG A 5 4.19 8.83 21.93
N GLU A 6 4.98 9.81 22.39
CA GLU A 6 4.73 11.23 22.10
C GLU A 6 4.96 11.55 20.63
N TYR A 7 5.96 10.90 20.01
CA TYR A 7 6.17 10.97 18.57
C TYR A 7 4.99 10.39 17.79
N CYS A 8 4.43 9.27 18.22
CA CYS A 8 3.23 8.68 17.60
C CYS A 8 1.96 9.53 17.78
N LEU A 9 1.82 10.25 18.88
CA LEU A 9 0.70 11.18 19.12
C LEU A 9 0.82 12.45 18.27
N SER A 10 2.05 12.92 18.03
CA SER A 10 2.30 14.03 17.09
C SER A 10 2.04 13.68 15.62
N LEU A 11 1.83 12.41 15.31
CA LEU A 11 1.56 11.91 13.97
C LEU A 11 0.12 12.17 13.49
N ASP A 12 -0.82 12.33 14.39
CA ASP A 12 -2.20 12.68 14.00
C ASP A 12 -2.26 14.08 13.38
N GLU A 13 -1.36 14.98 13.79
CA GLU A 13 -1.27 16.33 13.22
C GLU A 13 -0.55 16.37 11.85
N SER A 14 0.36 15.42 11.56
CA SER A 14 1.13 15.42 10.32
C SER A 14 0.52 14.60 9.18
N LEU A 15 -0.50 13.79 9.45
CA LEU A 15 -1.28 13.08 8.43
C LEU A 15 -2.27 14.01 7.70
N ASP A 16 -2.44 15.25 8.14
CA ASP A 16 -3.49 16.13 7.67
C ASP A 16 -3.22 16.85 6.34
N THR A 17 -1.98 16.78 5.81
CA THR A 17 -1.66 17.49 4.57
C THR A 17 -0.95 16.58 3.55
N PRO A 18 -1.70 15.76 2.83
CA PRO A 18 -1.15 14.93 1.76
C PRO A 18 -0.52 15.80 0.66
N TYR A 19 0.47 15.26 -0.05
CA TYR A 19 0.99 15.91 -1.25
C TYR A 19 -0.09 15.95 -2.33
N PRO A 20 -0.10 16.98 -3.18
CA PRO A 20 -0.90 16.98 -4.40
C PRO A 20 -0.55 15.74 -5.24
N TRP A 21 -1.57 15.06 -5.72
CA TRP A 21 -1.40 13.88 -6.56
C TRP A 21 -2.32 13.93 -7.77
N THR A 22 -2.01 13.14 -8.80
CA THR A 22 -2.77 13.09 -10.04
C THR A 22 -3.03 11.65 -10.43
N THR A 23 -4.27 11.32 -10.80
CA THR A 23 -4.58 10.05 -11.43
C THR A 23 -4.07 10.09 -12.88
N THR A 24 -3.14 9.19 -13.20
CA THR A 24 -2.57 9.08 -14.55
C THR A 24 -3.22 7.99 -15.39
N HIS A 25 -3.90 7.05 -14.72
CA HIS A 25 -4.69 6.01 -15.36
C HIS A 25 -5.83 5.56 -14.46
N ALA A 26 -7.03 5.36 -15.03
CA ALA A 26 -8.22 4.88 -14.32
C ALA A 26 -9.03 3.94 -15.24
N GLY A 27 -8.49 2.74 -15.51
CA GLY A 27 -9.13 1.70 -16.31
C GLY A 27 -9.90 0.69 -15.45
N SER A 28 -10.56 -0.26 -16.11
CA SER A 28 -11.33 -1.33 -15.45
C SER A 28 -10.48 -2.32 -14.65
N ASP A 29 -9.21 -2.50 -15.06
CA ASP A 29 -8.32 -3.52 -14.51
C ASP A 29 -7.03 -2.95 -13.94
N ASN A 30 -6.82 -1.65 -14.10
CA ASN A 30 -5.72 -0.94 -13.45
C ASN A 30 -6.09 0.52 -13.12
N TYR A 31 -5.51 1.01 -12.04
CA TYR A 31 -5.61 2.39 -11.60
C TYR A 31 -4.24 2.85 -11.14
N ARG A 32 -3.81 4.01 -11.61
CA ARG A 32 -2.50 4.57 -11.26
C ARG A 32 -2.63 6.03 -10.86
N ALA A 33 -1.96 6.37 -9.77
CA ALA A 33 -1.77 7.75 -9.36
C ALA A 33 -0.28 8.04 -9.15
N MET A 34 0.08 9.31 -9.32
CA MET A 34 1.45 9.79 -9.11
C MET A 34 1.44 11.05 -8.26
N PHE A 35 2.47 11.20 -7.45
CA PHE A 35 2.75 12.42 -6.70
C PHE A 35 4.25 12.67 -6.58
N GLU A 36 4.59 13.91 -6.25
CA GLU A 36 5.95 14.37 -6.15
C GLU A 36 6.27 14.79 -4.71
N VAL A 37 7.41 14.33 -4.21
CA VAL A 37 7.94 14.70 -2.91
C VAL A 37 9.16 15.59 -3.13
N PRO A 38 9.16 16.83 -2.61
CA PRO A 38 10.32 17.71 -2.74
C PRO A 38 11.57 17.05 -2.18
N GLY A 39 12.68 17.15 -2.91
CA GLY A 39 13.99 16.64 -2.46
C GLY A 39 14.44 17.30 -1.16
N THR A 40 15.28 16.60 -0.41
CA THR A 40 15.93 17.19 0.78
C THR A 40 17.14 18.01 0.31
N PRO A 41 17.30 19.28 0.78
CA PRO A 41 18.47 20.06 0.46
C PRO A 41 19.75 19.35 0.92
N LYS A 42 20.67 19.09 0.00
CA LYS A 42 22.04 18.74 0.32
C LYS A 42 22.94 19.87 -0.18
N ALA A 43 23.88 20.32 0.66
CA ALA A 43 24.84 21.34 0.29
C ALA A 43 25.56 20.95 -1.02
N GLY A 44 25.43 21.80 -2.06
CA GLY A 44 26.07 21.61 -3.35
C GLY A 44 25.35 20.76 -4.38
N HIS A 45 24.17 20.22 -4.07
CA HIS A 45 23.38 19.45 -5.03
C HIS A 45 21.98 20.05 -5.27
N PRO A 46 21.49 20.09 -6.52
CA PRO A 46 20.13 20.52 -6.79
C PRO A 46 19.13 19.58 -6.10
N GLN A 47 18.06 20.17 -5.58
CA GLN A 47 16.97 19.43 -4.97
C GLN A 47 16.19 18.68 -6.07
N THR A 48 16.55 17.43 -6.32
CA THR A 48 15.79 16.61 -7.26
C THR A 48 14.58 16.02 -6.53
N PRO A 49 13.35 16.34 -6.98
CA PRO A 49 12.17 15.77 -6.38
C PRO A 49 12.09 14.25 -6.61
N LEU A 50 11.49 13.55 -5.68
CA LEU A 50 11.19 12.12 -5.81
C LEU A 50 9.76 11.96 -6.34
N HIS A 51 9.62 11.21 -7.42
CA HIS A 51 8.31 10.88 -7.97
C HIS A 51 7.88 9.51 -7.46
N TYR A 52 6.71 9.46 -6.89
CA TYR A 52 6.11 8.24 -6.37
C TYR A 52 4.95 7.81 -7.27
N GLN A 53 4.82 6.51 -7.41
CA GLN A 53 3.75 5.85 -8.14
C GLN A 53 3.00 4.92 -7.21
N VAL A 54 1.68 5.02 -7.27
CA VAL A 54 0.73 4.16 -6.57
C VAL A 54 -0.07 3.44 -7.63
N ASP A 55 0.00 2.12 -7.65
CA ASP A 55 -0.69 1.27 -8.60
C ASP A 55 -1.69 0.34 -7.91
N PHE A 56 -2.80 0.14 -8.57
CA PHE A 56 -3.76 -0.92 -8.28
C PHE A 56 -3.97 -1.72 -9.57
N ALA A 57 -3.66 -3.01 -9.51
CA ALA A 57 -3.85 -3.94 -10.62
C ALA A 57 -4.84 -5.03 -10.22
N LYS A 58 -5.83 -5.27 -11.06
CA LYS A 58 -6.83 -6.31 -10.83
C LYS A 58 -6.30 -7.65 -11.30
N HIS A 59 -6.32 -8.63 -10.42
CA HIS A 59 -5.94 -10.00 -10.74
C HIS A 59 -7.12 -10.76 -11.32
N THR A 60 -7.21 -10.80 -12.63
CA THR A 60 -8.29 -11.49 -13.35
C THR A 60 -8.16 -13.01 -13.33
N GLU A 61 -6.98 -13.52 -13.00
CA GLU A 61 -6.70 -14.95 -12.86
C GLU A 61 -7.06 -15.50 -11.47
N GLN A 62 -7.02 -14.64 -10.44
CA GLN A 62 -7.43 -15.00 -9.08
C GLN A 62 -8.89 -14.70 -8.85
N ARG A 63 -9.64 -15.73 -8.44
CA ARG A 63 -11.09 -15.66 -8.29
C ARG A 63 -11.53 -16.04 -6.89
N ILE A 64 -12.20 -15.11 -6.22
CA ILE A 64 -12.83 -15.34 -4.92
C ILE A 64 -14.33 -15.58 -5.15
N ARG A 65 -14.84 -16.77 -4.86
CA ARG A 65 -16.27 -17.08 -4.96
C ARG A 65 -16.99 -16.59 -3.70
N TRP A 66 -17.84 -15.58 -3.84
CA TRP A 66 -18.62 -15.03 -2.73
C TRP A 66 -20.05 -14.69 -3.13
N SER A 67 -21.03 -15.15 -2.34
CA SER A 67 -22.46 -14.95 -2.60
C SER A 67 -22.89 -15.30 -4.04
N GLY A 68 -22.35 -16.38 -4.60
CA GLY A 68 -22.65 -16.83 -5.96
C GLY A 68 -22.02 -16.01 -7.08
N LYS A 69 -21.20 -14.98 -6.76
CA LYS A 69 -20.49 -14.13 -7.72
C LYS A 69 -19.01 -14.34 -7.63
N ASP A 70 -18.33 -14.11 -8.74
CA ASP A 70 -16.88 -14.07 -8.78
C ASP A 70 -16.40 -12.65 -8.45
N VAL A 71 -15.49 -12.56 -7.51
CA VAL A 71 -14.85 -11.34 -7.06
C VAL A 71 -13.35 -11.46 -7.38
N TYR A 72 -12.81 -10.47 -8.06
CA TYR A 72 -11.40 -10.42 -8.42
C TYR A 72 -10.67 -9.46 -7.48
N PRO A 73 -9.60 -9.91 -6.81
CA PRO A 73 -8.83 -9.06 -5.92
C PRO A 73 -8.01 -8.04 -6.71
N TRP A 74 -7.65 -6.96 -6.04
CA TRP A 74 -6.75 -5.94 -6.55
C TRP A 74 -5.45 -5.96 -5.76
N GLU A 75 -4.33 -5.97 -6.46
CA GLU A 75 -3.03 -5.77 -5.85
C GLU A 75 -2.74 -4.28 -5.75
N PHE A 76 -2.31 -3.85 -4.57
CA PHE A 76 -1.80 -2.51 -4.34
C PHE A 76 -0.28 -2.54 -4.25
N THR A 77 0.36 -1.69 -5.05
CA THR A 77 1.80 -1.45 -4.98
C THR A 77 2.09 0.04 -4.87
N PHE A 78 3.21 0.35 -4.24
CA PHE A 78 3.65 1.71 -4.02
C PHE A 78 5.18 1.76 -4.11
N GLU A 79 5.70 2.56 -5.04
CA GLU A 79 7.13 2.64 -5.29
C GLU A 79 7.57 4.02 -5.81
N VAL A 80 8.88 4.26 -5.78
CA VAL A 80 9.49 5.39 -6.49
C VAL A 80 9.46 5.11 -7.99
N SER A 81 8.91 6.04 -8.77
CA SER A 81 8.73 5.89 -10.22
C SER A 81 10.05 5.61 -10.96
N GLY A 82 10.02 4.62 -11.86
CA GLY A 82 11.19 4.10 -12.58
C GLY A 82 11.92 5.06 -13.51
N LYS A 83 11.32 6.20 -13.89
CA LYS A 83 12.02 7.23 -14.69
C LYS A 83 13.25 7.80 -13.97
N TYR A 84 13.30 7.68 -12.65
CA TYR A 84 14.40 8.16 -11.80
C TYR A 84 15.38 7.04 -11.40
N LYS A 85 15.13 5.79 -11.78
CA LYS A 85 16.08 4.68 -11.58
C LYS A 85 17.35 4.81 -12.43
N GLN A 86 17.39 5.73 -13.40
CA GLN A 86 18.46 5.79 -14.40
C GLN A 86 19.45 6.95 -14.29
N SER A 87 19.29 7.91 -13.40
CA SER A 87 20.16 9.09 -13.34
C SER A 87 20.77 9.36 -11.95
N GLY A 88 22.05 9.00 -11.79
CA GLY A 88 22.91 9.47 -10.71
C GLY A 88 22.89 8.66 -9.39
N GLU A 89 23.85 8.97 -8.48
CA GLU A 89 24.04 8.24 -7.21
C GLU A 89 22.84 8.30 -6.24
N ALA A 90 22.04 9.39 -6.28
CA ALA A 90 20.82 9.47 -5.49
C ALA A 90 19.81 8.41 -5.91
N ASN A 91 19.78 8.04 -7.20
CA ASN A 91 18.93 7.02 -7.74
C ASN A 91 19.47 5.60 -7.55
N LYS A 92 20.79 5.45 -7.39
CA LYS A 92 21.37 4.16 -7.02
C LYS A 92 20.88 3.75 -5.63
N ARG A 93 20.82 4.69 -4.68
CA ARG A 93 20.24 4.45 -3.34
C ARG A 93 18.73 4.22 -3.37
N ALA A 94 18.00 4.89 -4.26
CA ALA A 94 16.57 4.64 -4.49
C ALA A 94 16.34 3.33 -5.25
N ALA A 95 17.26 2.89 -6.12
CA ALA A 95 17.23 1.60 -6.79
C ALA A 95 17.61 0.45 -5.83
N ASP A 96 18.55 0.69 -4.91
CA ASP A 96 18.92 -0.26 -3.86
C ASP A 96 17.87 -0.33 -2.73
N ASN A 97 17.08 0.73 -2.58
CA ASN A 97 15.94 0.79 -1.66
C ASN A 97 14.79 1.60 -2.30
N PRO A 98 14.11 1.06 -3.32
CA PRO A 98 13.00 1.73 -4.00
C PRO A 98 11.85 2.09 -3.05
N TYR A 99 11.90 1.53 -1.88
CA TYR A 99 10.92 1.70 -0.82
C TYR A 99 11.37 2.66 0.30
N GLY A 100 12.52 3.32 0.18
CA GLY A 100 13.14 4.15 1.20
C GLY A 100 12.42 5.46 1.52
N ILE A 101 11.21 5.37 2.08
CA ILE A 101 10.46 6.53 2.59
C ILE A 101 11.21 7.23 3.73
N THR A 102 12.07 6.50 4.43
CA THR A 102 12.62 6.87 5.73
C THR A 102 13.72 7.94 5.72
N GLN A 103 14.30 8.24 4.55
CA GLN A 103 15.47 9.16 4.52
C GLN A 103 15.09 10.65 4.43
N THR A 104 13.84 10.99 4.17
CA THR A 104 13.42 12.39 3.97
C THR A 104 12.80 13.04 5.20
N GLY A 105 12.55 12.31 6.30
CA GLY A 105 11.78 12.79 7.43
C GLY A 105 10.29 13.04 7.10
N ARG A 106 9.87 12.70 5.88
CA ARG A 106 8.52 12.98 5.34
C ARG A 106 7.67 11.71 5.16
N ALA A 107 8.07 10.63 5.81
CA ALA A 107 7.41 9.33 5.68
C ALA A 107 5.90 9.39 5.93
N PHE A 108 5.48 10.24 6.86
CA PHE A 108 4.06 10.37 7.22
C PHE A 108 3.25 11.10 6.16
N THR A 109 3.76 12.21 5.63
CA THR A 109 3.08 12.95 4.55
C THR A 109 2.97 12.09 3.28
N VAL A 110 4.03 11.34 2.95
CA VAL A 110 4.02 10.36 1.86
C VAL A 110 2.93 9.32 2.10
N PHE A 111 2.85 8.79 3.32
CA PHE A 111 1.87 7.76 3.66
C PHE A 111 0.44 8.30 3.69
N ALA A 112 0.24 9.54 4.19
CA ALA A 112 -1.04 10.23 4.11
C ALA A 112 -1.52 10.37 2.65
N THR A 113 -0.59 10.72 1.74
CA THR A 113 -0.89 10.80 0.30
C THR A 113 -1.33 9.44 -0.25
N VAL A 114 -0.62 8.37 0.10
CA VAL A 114 -0.98 6.99 -0.31
C VAL A 114 -2.38 6.61 0.20
N ILE A 115 -2.73 7.00 1.43
CA ILE A 115 -4.07 6.76 1.98
C ILE A 115 -5.14 7.51 1.18
N GLU A 116 -4.92 8.78 0.85
CA GLU A 116 -5.88 9.56 0.06
C GLU A 116 -6.05 9.00 -1.37
N VAL A 117 -4.95 8.56 -2.00
CA VAL A 117 -5.02 7.85 -3.29
C VAL A 117 -5.84 6.56 -3.16
N MET A 118 -5.64 5.78 -2.09
CA MET A 118 -6.40 4.55 -1.85
C MET A 118 -7.89 4.83 -1.62
N LYS A 119 -8.24 5.86 -0.88
CA LYS A 119 -9.64 6.30 -0.70
C LYS A 119 -10.28 6.65 -2.05
N ALA A 120 -9.58 7.42 -2.87
CA ALA A 120 -10.06 7.81 -4.20
C ALA A 120 -10.22 6.58 -5.12
N PHE A 121 -9.27 5.64 -5.10
CA PHE A 121 -9.37 4.37 -5.81
C PHE A 121 -10.60 3.57 -5.36
N ILE A 122 -10.80 3.41 -4.05
CA ILE A 122 -11.95 2.66 -3.51
C ILE A 122 -13.27 3.33 -3.90
N ALA A 123 -13.33 4.67 -3.84
CA ALA A 123 -14.52 5.42 -4.24
C ALA A 123 -14.81 5.32 -5.75
N HIS A 124 -13.78 5.15 -6.58
CA HIS A 124 -13.92 5.04 -8.03
C HIS A 124 -14.23 3.61 -8.49
N GLN A 125 -13.48 2.63 -8.02
CA GLN A 125 -13.54 1.25 -8.51
C GLN A 125 -14.44 0.33 -7.68
N HIS A 126 -14.78 0.71 -6.44
CA HIS A 126 -15.54 -0.11 -5.49
C HIS A 126 -14.98 -1.54 -5.34
N PRO A 127 -13.66 -1.73 -5.23
CA PRO A 127 -13.06 -3.06 -5.16
C PRO A 127 -13.65 -3.85 -4.00
N SER A 128 -13.80 -5.16 -4.16
CA SER A 128 -14.29 -6.01 -3.07
C SER A 128 -13.15 -6.46 -2.15
N VAL A 129 -11.95 -6.64 -2.69
CA VAL A 129 -10.75 -7.06 -1.98
C VAL A 129 -9.53 -6.35 -2.57
N ILE A 130 -8.68 -5.82 -1.70
CA ILE A 130 -7.37 -5.26 -2.04
C ILE A 130 -6.34 -5.99 -1.18
N TYR A 131 -5.25 -6.44 -1.76
CA TYR A 131 -4.14 -7.02 -1.01
C TYR A 131 -2.82 -6.31 -1.31
N PHE A 132 -1.89 -6.36 -0.38
CA PHE A 132 -0.57 -5.75 -0.52
C PHE A 132 0.43 -6.31 0.49
N SER A 133 1.71 -6.07 0.22
CA SER A 133 2.81 -6.55 1.04
C SER A 133 3.70 -5.42 1.52
N ALA A 134 4.17 -5.51 2.75
CA ALA A 134 5.26 -4.68 3.27
C ALA A 134 6.57 -5.45 3.17
N HIS A 135 7.41 -5.09 2.22
CA HIS A 135 8.72 -5.73 2.05
C HIS A 135 9.74 -5.33 3.14
N GLU A 136 9.48 -4.23 3.85
CA GLU A 136 10.37 -3.71 4.91
C GLU A 136 9.64 -3.64 6.26
N SER A 137 10.38 -3.92 7.34
CA SER A 137 9.83 -3.87 8.71
C SER A 137 9.37 -2.46 9.13
N SER A 138 9.99 -1.41 8.60
CA SER A 138 9.59 -0.02 8.83
C SER A 138 8.20 0.27 8.25
N ARG A 139 7.90 -0.26 7.08
CA ARG A 139 6.58 -0.14 6.43
C ARG A 139 5.53 -1.00 7.10
N ALA A 140 5.91 -2.18 7.59
CA ALA A 140 4.99 -3.06 8.28
C ALA A 140 4.31 -2.33 9.46
N ARG A 141 5.05 -1.51 10.23
CA ARG A 141 4.47 -0.71 11.33
C ARG A 141 3.47 0.34 10.86
N LEU A 142 3.73 0.99 9.72
CA LEU A 142 2.81 1.97 9.14
C LEU A 142 1.55 1.28 8.63
N TYR A 143 1.72 0.14 7.94
CA TYR A 143 0.58 -0.65 7.45
C TYR A 143 -0.21 -1.30 8.58
N ASP A 144 0.43 -1.75 9.66
CA ASP A 144 -0.26 -2.23 10.86
C ASP A 144 -1.24 -1.17 11.40
N ARG A 145 -0.77 0.09 11.50
CA ARG A 145 -1.63 1.20 11.94
C ARG A 145 -2.73 1.51 10.93
N PHE A 146 -2.38 1.55 9.64
CA PHE A 146 -3.34 1.79 8.57
C PHE A 146 -4.49 0.78 8.58
N ILE A 147 -4.17 -0.51 8.66
CA ILE A 147 -5.13 -1.61 8.63
C ILE A 147 -6.13 -1.51 9.78
N THR A 148 -5.69 -1.12 10.97
CA THR A 148 -6.61 -0.98 12.13
C THR A 148 -7.59 0.18 11.99
N GLN A 149 -7.32 1.14 11.13
CA GLN A 149 -8.12 2.35 10.96
C GLN A 149 -8.94 2.36 9.67
N VAL A 150 -8.80 1.36 8.79
CA VAL A 150 -9.48 1.31 7.48
C VAL A 150 -10.97 1.56 7.58
N GLY A 151 -11.67 0.94 8.55
CA GLY A 151 -13.11 1.11 8.73
C GLY A 151 -13.54 2.53 9.08
N ALA A 152 -12.68 3.32 9.74
CA ALA A 152 -12.93 4.73 10.04
C ALA A 152 -12.77 5.61 8.80
N TRP A 153 -11.84 5.28 7.90
CA TRP A 153 -11.55 6.09 6.71
C TRP A 153 -12.38 5.71 5.49
N VAL A 154 -12.74 4.42 5.39
CA VAL A 154 -13.54 3.87 4.30
C VAL A 154 -14.65 3.01 4.87
N PRO A 155 -15.81 3.60 5.18
CA PRO A 155 -16.94 2.86 5.73
C PRO A 155 -17.32 1.66 4.87
N GLY A 156 -17.63 0.53 5.52
CA GLY A 156 -17.97 -0.73 4.85
C GLY A 156 -16.78 -1.60 4.46
N TYR A 157 -15.55 -1.17 4.77
CA TYR A 157 -14.34 -1.97 4.61
C TYR A 157 -13.69 -2.31 5.95
N VAL A 158 -12.96 -3.41 5.97
CA VAL A 158 -12.18 -3.87 7.12
C VAL A 158 -10.79 -4.29 6.66
N GLY A 159 -9.79 -3.98 7.47
CA GLY A 159 -8.41 -4.36 7.23
C GLY A 159 -8.02 -5.60 8.03
N HIS A 160 -7.24 -6.48 7.42
CA HIS A 160 -6.69 -7.68 8.03
C HIS A 160 -5.18 -7.77 7.79
N LYS A 161 -4.44 -8.05 8.86
CA LYS A 161 -3.04 -8.44 8.77
C LYS A 161 -2.98 -9.96 8.63
N LEU A 162 -2.31 -10.44 7.59
CA LEU A 162 -2.14 -11.86 7.37
C LEU A 162 -0.91 -12.37 8.15
N THR A 163 -1.04 -13.55 8.75
CA THR A 163 0.02 -14.18 9.54
C THR A 163 0.32 -15.58 9.01
N ALA A 164 1.52 -16.08 9.27
CA ALA A 164 1.89 -17.44 8.89
C ALA A 164 0.95 -18.52 9.44
N ALA A 165 0.35 -18.27 10.62
CA ALA A 165 -0.63 -19.17 11.23
C ALA A 165 -1.94 -19.31 10.44
N MET A 166 -2.21 -18.39 9.51
CA MET A 166 -3.38 -18.42 8.63
C MET A 166 -3.17 -19.30 7.40
N ARG A 167 -1.93 -19.75 7.12
CA ARG A 167 -1.64 -20.71 6.05
C ARG A 167 -2.18 -22.07 6.39
N ARG A 168 -2.74 -22.76 5.40
CA ARG A 168 -3.00 -24.19 5.53
C ARG A 168 -1.68 -24.95 5.53
N PRO A 169 -1.56 -26.05 6.31
CA PRO A 169 -0.40 -26.93 6.23
C PRO A 169 -0.18 -27.40 4.79
N GLY A 170 1.05 -27.25 4.29
CA GLY A 170 1.43 -27.65 2.93
C GLY A 170 1.23 -26.60 1.85
N ASN A 171 0.55 -25.47 2.14
CA ASN A 171 0.40 -24.40 1.18
C ASN A 171 1.61 -23.43 1.22
N VAL A 172 2.19 -23.20 0.05
CA VAL A 172 3.33 -22.27 -0.18
C VAL A 172 2.88 -20.93 -0.76
N ALA A 173 1.58 -20.60 -0.72
CA ALA A 173 1.08 -19.35 -1.25
C ALA A 173 1.89 -18.15 -0.71
N PRO A 174 2.59 -17.40 -1.54
CA PRO A 174 3.51 -16.33 -1.11
C PRO A 174 2.78 -15.17 -0.45
N TRP A 175 1.47 -15.07 -0.68
CA TRP A 175 0.60 -13.99 -0.21
C TRP A 175 0.23 -14.08 1.27
N ILE A 176 0.33 -15.26 1.89
CA ILE A 176 0.01 -15.45 3.29
C ILE A 176 1.30 -15.52 4.09
N GLY A 177 1.70 -14.43 4.68
CA GLY A 177 2.93 -14.37 5.49
C GLY A 177 3.07 -13.07 6.25
N PRO A 178 4.10 -12.95 7.10
CA PRO A 178 4.39 -11.72 7.80
C PRO A 178 4.56 -10.56 6.82
N GLY A 179 3.92 -9.42 7.13
CA GLY A 179 3.96 -8.24 6.28
C GLY A 179 2.95 -8.21 5.13
N ASN A 180 2.05 -9.19 5.03
CA ASN A 180 0.96 -9.16 4.06
C ASN A 180 -0.35 -8.69 4.69
N TYR A 181 -1.13 -7.96 3.91
CA TYR A 181 -2.33 -7.27 4.35
C TYR A 181 -3.44 -7.41 3.33
N VAL A 182 -4.68 -7.41 3.82
CA VAL A 182 -5.89 -7.40 3.01
C VAL A 182 -6.83 -6.32 3.52
N ILE A 183 -7.40 -5.55 2.60
CA ILE A 183 -8.56 -4.69 2.84
C ILE A 183 -9.71 -5.30 2.06
N ALA A 184 -10.82 -5.55 2.72
CA ALA A 184 -11.98 -6.17 2.10
C ALA A 184 -13.28 -5.49 2.53
N LYS A 185 -14.32 -5.59 1.69
CA LYS A 185 -15.67 -5.27 2.12
C LYS A 185 -16.03 -6.08 3.36
N GLN A 186 -16.57 -5.43 4.38
CA GLN A 186 -16.90 -6.05 5.67
C GLN A 186 -17.79 -7.29 5.53
N ALA A 187 -18.63 -7.34 4.48
CA ALA A 187 -19.50 -8.47 4.20
C ALA A 187 -18.76 -9.74 3.74
N ILE A 188 -17.47 -9.65 3.33
CA ILE A 188 -16.69 -10.80 2.85
C ILE A 188 -15.90 -11.38 4.02
N PRO A 189 -16.18 -12.62 4.47
CA PRO A 189 -15.44 -13.23 5.56
C PRO A 189 -13.97 -13.47 5.18
N LEU A 190 -13.03 -13.18 6.08
CA LEU A 190 -11.60 -13.42 5.86
C LEU A 190 -11.31 -14.86 5.44
N LYS A 191 -12.00 -15.84 6.03
CA LYS A 191 -11.87 -17.26 5.67
C LYS A 191 -12.15 -17.50 4.17
N THR A 192 -13.13 -16.83 3.59
CA THR A 192 -13.46 -16.94 2.16
C THR A 192 -12.31 -16.43 1.29
N ILE A 193 -11.71 -15.30 1.68
CA ILE A 193 -10.54 -14.72 1.00
C ILE A 193 -9.36 -15.67 1.06
N LEU A 194 -9.04 -16.17 2.26
CA LEU A 194 -7.92 -17.09 2.47
C LEU A 194 -8.10 -18.40 1.70
N THR A 195 -9.31 -18.95 1.66
CA THR A 195 -9.60 -20.18 0.91
C THR A 195 -9.34 -20.00 -0.59
N ALA A 196 -9.70 -18.84 -1.15
CA ALA A 196 -9.48 -18.58 -2.58
C ALA A 196 -7.99 -18.37 -2.91
N ILE A 197 -7.25 -17.67 -2.03
CA ILE A 197 -5.80 -17.50 -2.17
C ILE A 197 -5.05 -18.84 -2.05
N ASP A 198 -5.58 -19.77 -1.22
CA ASP A 198 -5.01 -21.11 -1.01
C ASP A 198 -5.35 -22.11 -2.12
N SER A 199 -6.39 -21.85 -2.93
CA SER A 199 -6.89 -22.78 -3.94
C SER A 199 -6.27 -22.60 -5.33
N ASP A 200 -5.33 -21.69 -5.50
CA ASP A 200 -4.53 -21.60 -6.72
C ASP A 200 -3.57 -22.81 -6.79
N ASP A 201 -4.14 -23.99 -7.01
CA ASP A 201 -3.43 -25.16 -7.53
C ASP A 201 -3.03 -24.86 -8.98
N TYR A 202 -1.75 -24.54 -9.19
CA TYR A 202 -1.11 -24.58 -10.48
C TYR A 202 -0.69 -26.02 -10.81
#